data_caaa0a0332a82fd45a51ee18600f2825
#
_entry.id   caaa0a0332a82fd45a51ee18600f2825
#
_cell.length_a   1.000
_cell.length_b   1.000
_cell.length_c   1.000
_cell.angle_alpha   90.00
_cell.angle_beta   90.00
_cell.angle_gamma   90.00
#
_symmetry.space_group_name_H-M   'P 1'
#
loop_
_entity.id
_entity.type
_entity.pdbx_description
1 polymer ?
#
loop_
_entity_poly.entity_id
_entity_poly.type
_entity_poly.pdbx_seq_one_letter_code
_entity_poly.pdbx_strand_id
1 'polypeptide(L)'
;MTKVRIEPGICGFTAIAEAEAAEEDFMVHLRVASGCAAVQEMMKALGSTFSAFAVCLTRPGTGPFYAYAAEHFPVHAACPVIAGITKCTEAECDLALRQDAGIFFEE
;
A
#
# COMPACT_ATOMS: atom_id res chain seq x y z
N MET A 1 6.11 -4.94 13.94
CA MET A 1 5.14 -5.05 12.86
C MET A 1 4.20 -3.86 12.85
N THR A 2 3.90 -3.35 11.68
CA THR A 2 2.99 -2.22 11.50
C THR A 2 1.77 -2.69 10.74
N LYS A 3 0.60 -2.23 11.16
CA LYS A 3 -0.67 -2.61 10.55
C LYS A 3 -1.50 -1.36 10.35
N VAL A 4 -2.06 -1.20 9.15
CA VAL A 4 -2.95 -0.08 8.86
C VAL A 4 -4.26 -0.59 8.27
N ARG A 5 -5.32 0.14 8.56
CA ARG A 5 -6.62 -0.06 7.92
C ARG A 5 -6.83 1.08 6.94
N ILE A 6 -7.17 0.74 5.72
CA ILE A 6 -7.40 1.71 4.65
C ILE A 6 -8.86 1.69 4.29
N GLU A 7 -9.54 2.82 4.50
CA GLU A 7 -10.95 2.98 4.15
C GLU A 7 -11.00 3.69 2.81
N PRO A 8 -11.33 2.99 1.72
CA PRO A 8 -11.22 3.58 0.39
C PRO A 8 -12.38 4.50 0.02
N GLY A 9 -13.45 4.46 0.79
CA GLY A 9 -14.58 5.32 0.54
C GLY A 9 -15.70 4.63 -0.22
N ILE A 10 -16.04 5.14 -1.38
CA ILE A 10 -17.28 4.76 -2.07
C ILE A 10 -17.42 3.27 -2.40
N CYS A 11 -16.33 2.58 -2.69
CA CYS A 11 -16.41 1.14 -3.00
C CYS A 11 -16.65 0.28 -1.77
N GLY A 12 -16.30 0.77 -0.58
CA GLY A 12 -16.54 0.06 0.68
C GLY A 12 -15.61 -1.13 0.93
N PHE A 13 -14.64 -1.40 0.06
CA PHE A 13 -13.73 -2.53 0.24
C PHE A 13 -12.54 -2.12 1.11
N THR A 14 -12.75 -2.13 2.43
CA THR A 14 -11.68 -1.84 3.37
C THR A 14 -10.51 -2.78 3.15
N ALA A 15 -9.30 -2.23 3.21
CA ALA A 15 -8.09 -3.02 3.10
C ALA A 15 -7.31 -2.96 4.43
N ILE A 16 -6.70 -4.07 4.78
CA ILE A 16 -5.80 -4.16 5.93
C ILE A 16 -4.42 -4.51 5.40
N ALA A 17 -3.45 -3.66 5.66
CA ALA A 17 -2.07 -3.90 5.27
C ALA A 17 -1.22 -4.14 6.50
N GLU A 18 -0.38 -5.16 6.44
CA GLU A 18 0.57 -5.47 7.50
C GLU A 18 1.97 -5.48 6.90
N ALA A 19 2.89 -4.81 7.56
CA ALA A 19 4.28 -4.75 7.14
C ALA A 19 5.18 -5.22 8.27
N GLU A 20 6.15 -6.05 7.92
CA GLU A 20 7.15 -6.52 8.88
C GLU A 20 8.52 -6.41 8.23
N ALA A 21 9.40 -5.62 8.84
CA ALA A 21 10.76 -5.44 8.35
C ALA A 21 11.51 -6.76 8.44
N ALA A 22 12.18 -7.13 7.36
CA ALA A 22 13.02 -8.31 7.34
C ALA A 22 14.40 -7.96 7.89
N GLU A 23 15.17 -8.99 8.25
CA GLU A 23 16.52 -8.77 8.78
C GLU A 23 17.50 -8.29 7.70
N GLU A 24 17.18 -8.54 6.45
CA GLU A 24 18.04 -8.14 5.34
C GLU A 24 17.78 -6.68 4.97
N ASP A 25 18.78 -6.05 4.35
CA ASP A 25 18.81 -4.62 4.07
C ASP A 25 17.52 -4.08 3.44
N PHE A 26 16.75 -3.35 4.24
CA PHE A 26 15.54 -2.65 3.81
C PHE A 26 14.55 -3.51 3.04
N MET A 27 14.57 -4.81 3.27
CA MET A 27 13.52 -5.69 2.77
C MET A 27 12.36 -5.70 3.75
N VAL A 28 11.15 -5.88 3.22
CA VAL A 28 9.95 -5.86 4.03
C VAL A 28 8.99 -6.94 3.53
N HIS A 29 8.32 -7.59 4.45
CA HIS A 29 7.24 -8.52 4.13
C HIS A 29 5.91 -7.80 4.25
N LEU A 30 5.12 -7.83 3.19
CA LEU A 30 3.83 -7.15 3.13
C LEU A 30 2.72 -8.16 2.92
N ARG A 31 1.64 -7.97 3.67
CA ARG A 31 0.42 -8.73 3.51
C ARG A 31 -0.74 -7.76 3.46
N VAL A 32 -1.57 -7.86 2.43
CA VAL A 32 -2.71 -6.97 2.25
C VAL A 32 -3.96 -7.82 2.05
N ALA A 33 -4.94 -7.62 2.90
CA ALA A 33 -6.25 -8.28 2.80
C ALA A 33 -7.29 -7.24 2.41
N SER A 34 -8.12 -7.57 1.41
CA SER A 34 -9.17 -6.67 0.94
C SER A 34 -10.23 -7.50 0.20
N GLY A 35 -11.47 -7.01 0.20
CA GLY A 35 -12.52 -7.56 -0.63
C GLY A 35 -12.40 -7.17 -2.10
N CYS A 36 -11.53 -6.22 -2.44
CA CYS A 36 -11.36 -5.75 -3.80
C CYS A 36 -10.57 -6.76 -4.64
N ALA A 37 -11.17 -7.24 -5.73
CA ALA A 37 -10.53 -8.22 -6.59
C ALA A 37 -9.23 -7.69 -7.20
N ALA A 38 -9.18 -6.41 -7.57
CA ALA A 38 -7.99 -5.82 -8.15
C ALA A 38 -6.82 -5.85 -7.15
N VAL A 39 -7.09 -5.54 -5.88
CA VAL A 39 -6.06 -5.58 -4.84
C VAL A 39 -5.61 -7.02 -4.60
N GLN A 40 -6.53 -7.96 -4.53
CA GLN A 40 -6.20 -9.37 -4.34
C GLN A 40 -5.29 -9.88 -5.45
N GLU A 41 -5.62 -9.59 -6.69
CA GLU A 41 -4.82 -10.03 -7.84
C GLU A 41 -3.45 -9.36 -7.85
N MET A 42 -3.37 -8.09 -7.46
CA MET A 42 -2.10 -7.37 -7.36
C MET A 42 -1.16 -8.05 -6.37
N MET A 43 -1.64 -8.36 -5.18
CA MET A 43 -0.81 -8.99 -4.16
C MET A 43 -0.41 -10.39 -4.56
N LYS A 44 -1.30 -11.11 -5.23
CA LYS A 44 -1.00 -12.44 -5.75
C LYS A 44 0.09 -12.40 -6.80
N ALA A 45 0.04 -11.41 -7.69
CA ALA A 45 1.03 -11.27 -8.77
C ALA A 45 2.39 -10.80 -8.25
N LEU A 46 2.40 -9.87 -7.31
CA LEU A 46 3.64 -9.25 -6.83
C LEU A 46 4.31 -9.99 -5.68
N GLY A 47 3.54 -10.84 -4.97
CA GLY A 47 4.10 -11.59 -3.85
C GLY A 47 4.10 -10.81 -2.55
N SER A 48 4.99 -11.18 -1.64
CA SER A 48 4.97 -10.63 -0.27
C SER A 48 6.28 -9.99 0.17
N THR A 49 7.34 -10.07 -0.60
CA THR A 49 8.64 -9.53 -0.20
C THR A 49 9.05 -8.40 -1.14
N PHE A 50 9.39 -7.25 -0.56
CA PHE A 50 9.64 -6.04 -1.33
C PHE A 50 10.85 -5.30 -0.78
N SER A 51 11.48 -4.48 -1.63
CA SER A 51 12.46 -3.51 -1.18
C SER A 51 11.72 -2.27 -0.68
N ALA A 52 12.00 -1.85 0.55
CA ALA A 52 11.39 -0.64 1.10
C ALA A 52 11.75 0.59 0.27
N PHE A 53 12.95 0.64 -0.30
CA PHE A 53 13.33 1.74 -1.17
C PHE A 53 12.47 1.79 -2.43
N ALA A 54 12.21 0.65 -3.03
CA ALA A 54 11.40 0.59 -4.25
C ALA A 54 9.95 0.97 -4.00
N VAL A 55 9.44 0.68 -2.81
CA VAL A 55 8.06 1.00 -2.44
C VAL A 55 7.93 2.45 -1.99
N CYS A 56 8.84 2.93 -1.16
CA CYS A 56 8.67 4.19 -0.44
C CYS A 56 9.50 5.36 -0.98
N LEU A 57 10.71 5.11 -1.41
CA LEU A 57 11.63 6.18 -1.81
C LEU A 57 11.68 6.32 -3.31
N THR A 58 10.53 6.56 -3.90
CA THR A 58 10.36 6.65 -5.33
C THR A 58 9.41 7.80 -5.64
N ARG A 59 9.28 8.16 -6.91
CA ARG A 59 8.42 9.26 -7.31
C ARG A 59 6.96 8.89 -7.11
N PRO A 60 6.10 9.87 -6.77
CA PRO A 60 4.67 9.61 -6.66
C PRO A 60 4.12 8.94 -7.91
N GLY A 61 3.32 7.91 -7.70
CA GLY A 61 2.74 7.17 -8.82
C GLY A 61 3.68 6.15 -9.46
N THR A 62 4.83 5.87 -8.83
CA THR A 62 5.77 4.88 -9.34
C THR A 62 6.01 3.80 -8.29
N GLY A 63 6.85 2.83 -8.61
CA GLY A 63 7.10 1.69 -7.73
C GLY A 63 6.29 0.49 -8.14
N PRO A 64 6.49 -0.67 -7.48
CA PRO A 64 5.90 -1.93 -7.94
C PRO A 64 4.37 -1.93 -7.92
N PHE A 65 3.77 -1.34 -6.91
CA PHE A 65 2.31 -1.33 -6.80
C PHE A 65 1.67 -0.44 -7.85
N TYR A 66 2.19 0.76 -8.01
CA TYR A 66 1.64 1.68 -9.02
C TYR A 66 1.93 1.19 -10.44
N ALA A 67 3.07 0.56 -10.66
CA ALA A 67 3.37 0.00 -11.99
C ALA A 67 2.36 -1.09 -12.34
N TYR A 68 2.06 -1.96 -11.39
CA TYR A 68 1.04 -2.99 -11.60
C TYR A 68 -0.33 -2.35 -11.86
N ALA A 69 -0.70 -1.38 -11.02
CA ALA A 69 -2.01 -0.76 -11.12
C ALA A 69 -2.20 -0.01 -12.43
N ALA A 70 -1.15 0.61 -12.94
CA ALA A 70 -1.23 1.34 -14.22
C ALA A 70 -1.61 0.41 -15.37
N GLU A 71 -1.25 -0.85 -15.30
CA GLU A 71 -1.53 -1.81 -16.37
C GLU A 71 -2.77 -2.65 -16.12
N HIS A 72 -3.14 -2.88 -14.87
CA HIS A 72 -4.13 -3.90 -14.53
C HIS A 72 -5.36 -3.38 -13.81
N PHE A 73 -5.26 -2.24 -13.13
CA PHE A 73 -6.41 -1.71 -12.40
C PHE A 73 -7.39 -1.05 -13.35
N PRO A 74 -8.68 -1.05 -13.01
CA PRO A 74 -9.65 -0.23 -13.75
C PRO A 74 -9.33 1.26 -13.57
N VAL A 75 -9.94 2.12 -14.38
CA VAL A 75 -9.71 3.57 -14.31
C VAL A 75 -10.26 4.11 -12.99
N HIS A 76 -9.42 4.14 -11.99
CA HIS A 76 -9.80 4.42 -10.61
C HIS A 76 -8.62 5.08 -9.88
N ALA A 77 -8.18 6.21 -10.40
CA ALA A 77 -6.95 6.86 -9.95
C ALA A 77 -6.98 7.32 -8.49
N ALA A 78 -8.16 7.58 -7.95
CA ALA A 78 -8.27 8.10 -6.58
C ALA A 78 -8.27 7.02 -5.50
N CYS A 79 -8.14 5.76 -5.85
CA CYS A 79 -8.12 4.68 -4.85
C CYS A 79 -6.92 4.84 -3.91
N PRO A 80 -7.14 4.96 -2.60
CA PRO A 80 -6.05 5.24 -1.66
C PRO A 80 -5.31 3.99 -1.18
N VAL A 81 -5.65 2.81 -1.67
CA VAL A 81 -5.09 1.57 -1.12
C VAL A 81 -3.58 1.51 -1.25
N ILE A 82 -3.03 1.85 -2.41
CA ILE A 82 -1.58 1.80 -2.60
C ILE A 82 -0.87 2.82 -1.71
N ALA A 83 -1.45 4.03 -1.56
CA ALA A 83 -0.89 5.03 -0.64
C ALA A 83 -0.87 4.48 0.78
N GLY A 84 -1.91 3.77 1.19
CA GLY A 84 -1.96 3.15 2.52
C GLY A 84 -0.92 2.05 2.72
N ILE A 85 -0.72 1.22 1.70
CA ILE A 85 0.33 0.20 1.74
C ILE A 85 1.70 0.86 1.90
N THR A 86 1.93 1.95 1.16
CA THR A 86 3.17 2.70 1.23
C THR A 86 3.38 3.29 2.62
N LYS A 87 2.34 3.89 3.22
CA LYS A 87 2.44 4.44 4.57
C LYS A 87 2.75 3.37 5.61
N CYS A 88 2.15 2.21 5.46
CA CYS A 88 2.42 1.07 6.34
C CYS A 88 3.90 0.67 6.26
N THR A 89 4.42 0.60 5.04
CA THR A 89 5.82 0.23 4.79
C THR A 89 6.77 1.29 5.33
N GLU A 90 6.47 2.57 5.08
CA GLU A 90 7.30 3.68 5.58
C GLU A 90 7.42 3.65 7.10
N ALA A 91 6.31 3.45 7.78
CA ALA A 91 6.30 3.45 9.23
C ALA A 91 7.08 2.25 9.78
N GLU A 92 6.90 1.09 9.18
CA GLU A 92 7.60 -0.12 9.63
C GLU A 92 9.11 -0.01 9.45
N CYS A 93 9.55 0.63 8.38
CA CYS A 93 10.98 0.72 8.05
C CYS A 93 11.63 2.01 8.55
N ASP A 94 10.96 2.74 9.42
CA ASP A 94 11.45 3.98 10.03
C ASP A 94 11.76 5.08 9.01
N LEU A 95 11.05 5.07 7.88
CA LEU A 95 11.21 6.09 6.85
C LEU A 95 10.23 7.25 7.05
N ALA A 96 9.21 7.08 7.89
CA ALA A 96 8.24 8.11 8.22
C ALA A 96 7.62 7.81 9.57
N LEU A 97 6.99 8.83 10.16
CA LEU A 97 6.29 8.66 11.43
C LEU A 97 4.96 7.95 11.24
N ARG A 98 4.52 7.27 12.29
CA ARG A 98 3.19 6.65 12.31
C ARG A 98 2.15 7.73 12.57
N GLN A 99 1.65 8.31 11.51
CA GLN A 99 0.67 9.38 11.60
C GLN A 99 -0.45 9.12 10.59
N ASP A 100 -1.68 9.12 11.08
CA ASP A 100 -2.84 8.93 10.22
C ASP A 100 -2.94 10.05 9.19
N ALA A 101 -3.48 9.72 8.03
CA ALA A 101 -3.79 10.69 6.98
C ALA A 101 -5.24 10.53 6.59
N GLY A 102 -5.87 11.61 6.14
CA GLY A 102 -7.27 11.56 5.76
C GLY A 102 -7.62 12.54 4.67
N ILE A 103 -8.72 12.28 3.99
CA ILE A 103 -9.28 13.14 2.96
C ILE A 103 -10.75 13.30 3.30
N PHE A 104 -11.16 14.53 3.62
CA PHE A 104 -12.50 14.80 4.13
C PHE A 104 -13.17 15.85 3.27
N PHE A 105 -14.40 15.55 2.80
CA PHE A 105 -15.16 16.54 2.05
C PHE A 105 -15.71 17.58 3.02
N GLU A 106 -15.62 18.84 2.65
CA GLU A 106 -16.18 19.93 3.42
C GLU A 106 -17.32 20.57 2.67
N GLU A 107 -18.37 20.93 3.40
CA GLU A 107 -19.58 21.51 2.83
C GLU A 107 -19.41 22.98 2.51
#